data_79a73ccd31b4ea3ec5c5d33f9342b458
#
_entry.id   79a73ccd31b4ea3ec5c5d33f9342b458
#
_cell.length_a   1.000
_cell.length_b   1.000
_cell.length_c   1.000
_cell.angle_alpha   90.00
_cell.angle_beta   90.00
_cell.angle_gamma   90.00
#
_symmetry.space_group_name_H-M   'P 1'
#
loop_
_entity.id
_entity.type
_entity.pdbx_description
1 polymer ?
#
loop_
_entity_poly.entity_id
_entity_poly.type
_entity_poly.pdbx_seq_one_letter_code
_entity_poly.pdbx_strand_id
1 'polypeptide(L)'
;MKKMTFGVTLLTTCFSAWSAGEGGVSTYPQKTLLKNWALSRCLAEVYSDEGTKADANATAGAYFEFGVHPVEAYDGIRALITTFSKRKYGGSIKSEFNTMKCIDLFHSNDLDVLTTELLEAPFLKR
;
A
#
# COMPACT_ATOMS: atom_id res chain seq x y z
N MET A 1 -20.72 -43.69 -55.75
CA MET A 1 -20.56 -43.62 -54.31
C MET A 1 -19.57 -42.48 -53.99
N LYS A 2 -20.11 -41.32 -53.55
CA LYS A 2 -19.26 -40.18 -53.14
C LYS A 2 -19.07 -40.25 -51.64
N LYS A 3 -17.80 -40.40 -51.23
CA LYS A 3 -17.43 -40.31 -49.79
C LYS A 3 -17.35 -38.84 -49.41
N MET A 4 -18.24 -38.37 -48.58
CA MET A 4 -18.18 -37.05 -47.94
C MET A 4 -17.24 -37.14 -46.76
N THR A 5 -16.07 -36.48 -46.85
CA THR A 5 -15.12 -36.33 -45.75
C THR A 5 -15.54 -35.09 -44.94
N PHE A 6 -16.06 -35.28 -43.73
CA PHE A 6 -16.34 -34.20 -42.78
C PHE A 6 -15.01 -33.75 -42.17
N GLY A 7 -14.56 -32.59 -42.54
CA GLY A 7 -13.42 -31.94 -41.89
C GLY A 7 -13.88 -31.34 -40.54
N VAL A 8 -13.38 -31.88 -39.44
CA VAL A 8 -13.55 -31.31 -38.10
C VAL A 8 -12.53 -30.19 -37.96
N THR A 9 -12.99 -28.96 -38.03
CA THR A 9 -12.17 -27.79 -37.75
C THR A 9 -12.11 -27.61 -36.23
N LEU A 10 -10.96 -27.96 -35.64
CA LEU A 10 -10.68 -27.72 -34.21
C LEU A 10 -10.43 -26.23 -34.01
N LEU A 11 -11.41 -25.50 -33.47
CA LEU A 11 -11.22 -24.13 -32.98
C LEU A 11 -10.41 -24.19 -31.68
N THR A 12 -9.13 -23.92 -31.77
CA THR A 12 -8.28 -23.65 -30.61
C THR A 12 -8.59 -22.26 -30.08
N THR A 13 -9.44 -22.17 -29.07
CA THR A 13 -9.64 -20.94 -28.30
C THR A 13 -8.39 -20.71 -27.46
N CYS A 14 -7.55 -19.78 -27.87
CA CYS A 14 -6.49 -19.24 -27.02
C CYS A 14 -7.14 -18.49 -25.86
N PHE A 15 -7.24 -19.13 -24.70
CA PHE A 15 -7.45 -18.43 -23.43
C PHE A 15 -6.16 -17.64 -23.16
N SER A 16 -6.18 -16.35 -23.46
CA SER A 16 -5.20 -15.42 -22.91
C SER A 16 -5.42 -15.38 -21.40
N ALA A 17 -4.65 -16.18 -20.65
CA ALA A 17 -4.55 -16.00 -19.22
C ALA A 17 -3.98 -14.60 -19.00
N TRP A 18 -4.82 -13.68 -18.51
CA TRP A 18 -4.33 -12.45 -17.93
C TRP A 18 -3.53 -12.85 -16.70
N SER A 19 -2.21 -12.96 -16.86
CA SER A 19 -1.27 -12.96 -15.75
C SER A 19 -1.53 -11.64 -15.00
N ALA A 20 -2.14 -11.71 -13.82
CA ALA A 20 -2.08 -10.64 -12.85
C ALA A 20 -0.60 -10.31 -12.65
N GLY A 21 -0.19 -9.05 -12.90
CA GLY A 21 1.22 -8.68 -13.02
C GLY A 21 2.08 -9.23 -11.89
N GLU A 22 3.19 -9.83 -12.26
CA GLU A 22 4.27 -10.18 -11.35
C GLU A 22 4.71 -8.90 -10.63
N GLY A 23 4.49 -8.79 -9.32
CA GLY A 23 4.81 -7.61 -8.54
C GLY A 23 3.67 -7.11 -7.65
N GLY A 24 2.77 -7.99 -7.22
CA GLY A 24 1.73 -7.65 -6.25
C GLY A 24 2.32 -7.30 -4.87
N VAL A 25 1.50 -6.70 -4.02
CA VAL A 25 1.82 -6.29 -2.64
C VAL A 25 2.51 -7.41 -1.83
N SER A 26 2.15 -8.67 -2.10
CA SER A 26 2.75 -9.86 -1.47
C SER A 26 4.26 -10.01 -1.66
N THR A 27 4.84 -9.36 -2.67
CA THR A 27 6.28 -9.43 -2.96
C THR A 27 7.09 -8.29 -2.35
N TYR A 28 6.44 -7.32 -1.73
CA TYR A 28 7.13 -6.16 -1.16
C TYR A 28 7.94 -6.52 0.09
N PRO A 29 9.15 -5.96 0.25
CA PRO A 29 9.88 -6.05 1.51
C PRO A 29 9.05 -5.52 2.69
N GLN A 30 9.23 -6.09 3.88
CA GLN A 30 8.46 -5.70 5.07
C GLN A 30 8.60 -4.22 5.41
N LYS A 31 9.78 -3.63 5.23
CA LYS A 31 9.98 -2.18 5.41
C LYS A 31 9.11 -1.36 4.44
N THR A 32 9.00 -1.80 3.21
CA THR A 32 8.15 -1.17 2.20
C THR A 32 6.67 -1.26 2.59
N LEU A 33 6.22 -2.41 3.06
CA LEU A 33 4.85 -2.60 3.54
C LEU A 33 4.53 -1.65 4.70
N LEU A 34 5.41 -1.53 5.69
CA LEU A 34 5.25 -0.60 6.82
C LEU A 34 5.17 0.86 6.36
N LYS A 35 6.08 1.28 5.47
CA LYS A 35 6.11 2.66 4.96
C LYS A 35 4.89 2.98 4.10
N ASN A 36 4.47 2.07 3.24
CA ASN A 36 3.29 2.23 2.41
C ASN A 36 2.00 2.24 3.25
N TRP A 37 1.94 1.42 4.30
CA TRP A 37 0.87 1.47 5.28
C TRP A 37 0.80 2.84 5.96
N ALA A 38 1.94 3.37 6.41
CA ALA A 38 2.02 4.70 7.03
C ALA A 38 1.53 5.80 6.10
N LEU A 39 1.96 5.79 4.83
CA LEU A 39 1.50 6.74 3.82
C LEU A 39 -0.02 6.66 3.61
N SER A 40 -0.54 5.46 3.42
CA SER A 40 -1.97 5.24 3.18
C SER A 40 -2.82 5.68 4.37
N ARG A 41 -2.40 5.37 5.60
CA ARG A 41 -3.09 5.82 6.81
C ARG A 41 -3.03 7.32 7.01
N CYS A 42 -1.90 7.96 6.67
CA CYS A 42 -1.79 9.41 6.69
C CYS A 42 -2.77 10.06 5.72
N LEU A 43 -2.86 9.57 4.49
CA LEU A 43 -3.82 10.07 3.49
C LEU A 43 -5.27 9.93 3.98
N ALA A 44 -5.61 8.81 4.61
CA ALA A 44 -6.93 8.62 5.21
C ALA A 44 -7.23 9.60 6.36
N GLU A 45 -6.20 10.06 7.09
CA GLU A 45 -6.35 10.99 8.21
C GLU A 45 -6.48 12.44 7.75
N VAL A 46 -5.71 12.86 6.73
CA VAL A 46 -5.66 14.26 6.32
C VAL A 46 -6.77 14.68 5.36
N TYR A 47 -7.36 13.75 4.64
CA TYR A 47 -8.47 14.02 3.73
C TYR A 47 -9.82 13.82 4.41
N SER A 48 -10.78 14.71 4.13
CA SER A 48 -12.16 14.64 4.64
C SER A 48 -13.12 13.95 3.68
N ASP A 49 -12.76 13.84 2.41
CA ASP A 49 -13.58 13.17 1.41
C ASP A 49 -13.73 11.67 1.71
N GLU A 50 -14.96 11.20 1.86
CA GLU A 50 -15.23 9.82 2.27
C GLU A 50 -14.73 8.78 1.26
N GLY A 51 -14.80 9.07 -0.03
CA GLY A 51 -14.28 8.19 -1.08
C GLY A 51 -12.76 8.04 -0.99
N THR A 52 -12.05 9.15 -0.85
CA THR A 52 -10.60 9.19 -0.67
C THR A 52 -10.17 8.45 0.61
N LYS A 53 -10.88 8.69 1.72
CA LYS A 53 -10.62 7.99 2.99
C LYS A 53 -10.84 6.49 2.89
N ALA A 54 -11.93 6.07 2.26
CA ALA A 54 -12.24 4.66 2.08
C ALA A 54 -11.17 3.94 1.24
N ASP A 55 -10.75 4.54 0.13
CA ASP A 55 -9.71 4.00 -0.73
C ASP A 55 -8.35 3.91 -0.01
N ALA A 56 -7.95 4.97 0.67
CA ALA A 56 -6.71 5.01 1.44
C ALA A 56 -6.71 3.97 2.58
N ASN A 57 -7.84 3.78 3.28
CA ASN A 57 -7.96 2.76 4.31
C ASN A 57 -7.94 1.34 3.74
N ALA A 58 -8.59 1.10 2.61
CA ALA A 58 -8.52 -0.19 1.92
C ALA A 58 -7.09 -0.52 1.46
N THR A 59 -6.38 0.47 0.96
CA THR A 59 -4.98 0.38 0.56
C THR A 59 -4.08 0.05 1.76
N ALA A 60 -4.28 0.72 2.89
CA ALA A 60 -3.57 0.39 4.13
C ALA A 60 -3.86 -1.05 4.58
N GLY A 61 -5.11 -1.50 4.48
CA GLY A 61 -5.51 -2.88 4.77
C GLY A 61 -4.75 -3.90 3.95
N ALA A 62 -4.58 -3.66 2.65
CA ALA A 62 -3.82 -4.53 1.76
C ALA A 62 -2.34 -4.64 2.18
N TYR A 63 -1.70 -3.54 2.57
CA TYR A 63 -0.32 -3.58 3.07
C TYR A 63 -0.21 -4.27 4.43
N PHE A 64 -1.19 -4.09 5.30
CA PHE A 64 -1.24 -4.76 6.60
C PHE A 64 -1.38 -6.28 6.47
N GLU A 65 -2.19 -6.76 5.53
CA GLU A 65 -2.46 -8.19 5.31
C GLU A 65 -1.18 -8.99 5.02
N PHE A 66 -0.24 -8.41 4.28
CA PHE A 66 1.04 -9.04 3.95
C PHE A 66 2.17 -8.69 4.93
N GLY A 67 1.89 -7.87 5.94
CA GLY A 67 2.82 -7.56 7.01
C GLY A 67 2.94 -8.72 8.00
N VAL A 68 4.14 -8.94 8.54
CA VAL A 68 4.41 -9.99 9.55
C VAL A 68 4.48 -9.43 10.97
N HIS A 69 4.28 -8.12 11.13
CA HIS A 69 4.38 -7.44 12.42
C HIS A 69 3.06 -7.58 13.20
N PRO A 70 3.12 -7.70 14.53
CA PRO A 70 1.91 -7.66 15.35
C PRO A 70 1.27 -6.26 15.32
N VAL A 71 -0.02 -6.18 15.64
CA VAL A 71 -0.80 -4.92 15.57
C VAL A 71 -0.15 -3.80 16.40
N GLU A 72 0.42 -4.14 17.54
CA GLU A 72 1.08 -3.20 18.47
C GLU A 72 2.31 -2.51 17.85
N ALA A 73 2.97 -3.17 16.91
CA ALA A 73 4.12 -2.58 16.19
C ALA A 73 3.73 -1.34 15.37
N TYR A 74 2.46 -1.23 15.00
CA TYR A 74 1.96 -0.09 14.23
C TYR A 74 1.63 1.14 15.09
N ASP A 75 1.63 1.03 16.43
CA ASP A 75 1.28 2.14 17.31
C ASP A 75 2.28 3.30 17.22
N GLY A 76 3.56 3.02 17.12
CA GLY A 76 4.59 4.03 16.89
C GLY A 76 4.41 4.76 15.56
N ILE A 77 4.03 4.03 14.51
CA ILE A 77 3.75 4.62 13.20
C ILE A 77 2.49 5.49 13.26
N ARG A 78 1.43 5.07 13.97
CA ARG A 78 0.23 5.88 14.19
C ARG A 78 0.55 7.20 14.89
N ALA A 79 1.43 7.18 15.89
CA ALA A 79 1.87 8.37 16.59
C ALA A 79 2.60 9.35 15.65
N LEU A 80 3.47 8.85 14.75
CA LEU A 80 4.11 9.66 13.73
C LEU A 80 3.10 10.24 12.73
N ILE A 81 2.13 9.46 12.27
CA ILE A 81 1.08 9.93 11.38
C ILE A 81 0.36 11.12 12.02
N THR A 82 -0.06 10.99 13.27
CA THR A 82 -0.73 12.07 14.01
C THR A 82 0.15 13.33 14.11
N THR A 83 1.44 13.18 14.34
CA THR A 83 2.39 14.30 14.39
C THR A 83 2.49 15.02 13.06
N PHE A 84 2.62 14.28 11.96
CA PHE A 84 2.74 14.87 10.61
C PHE A 84 1.42 15.45 10.10
N SER A 85 0.30 14.80 10.37
CA SER A 85 -1.03 15.27 9.95
C SER A 85 -1.40 16.64 10.53
N LYS A 86 -0.86 16.97 11.71
CA LYS A 86 -1.08 18.25 12.40
C LYS A 86 -0.11 19.36 11.99
N ARG A 87 0.87 19.08 11.14
CA ARG A 87 1.82 20.10 10.67
C ARG A 87 1.10 21.21 9.93
N LYS A 88 1.63 22.42 10.09
CA LYS A 88 1.15 23.61 9.37
C LYS A 88 2.18 24.00 8.32
N TYR A 89 1.69 24.20 7.11
CA TYR A 89 2.50 24.66 5.99
C TYR A 89 1.97 26.01 5.49
N GLY A 90 2.85 26.84 4.96
CA GLY A 90 2.49 28.08 4.31
C GLY A 90 3.14 28.16 2.92
N GLY A 91 2.50 28.88 2.02
CA GLY A 91 2.99 29.09 0.66
C GLY A 91 2.22 30.20 -0.04
N SER A 92 2.61 30.52 -1.28
CA SER A 92 1.96 31.52 -2.11
C SER A 92 0.55 31.10 -2.57
N ILE A 93 0.27 29.79 -2.56
CA ILE A 93 -1.04 29.23 -2.88
C ILE A 93 -1.74 28.89 -1.57
N LYS A 94 -3.00 29.30 -1.42
CA LYS A 94 -3.82 28.96 -0.24
C LYS A 94 -4.18 27.48 -0.28
N SER A 95 -3.64 26.70 0.64
CA SER A 95 -3.93 25.25 0.80
C SER A 95 -3.57 24.80 2.21
N GLU A 96 -4.18 23.72 2.67
CA GLU A 96 -3.76 22.98 3.86
C GLU A 96 -2.54 22.10 3.62
N PHE A 97 -2.14 21.90 2.38
CA PHE A 97 -1.00 21.06 1.96
C PHE A 97 -1.04 19.63 2.54
N ASN A 98 -2.23 19.05 2.60
CA ASN A 98 -2.45 17.74 3.21
C ASN A 98 -1.62 16.63 2.57
N THR A 99 -1.52 16.60 1.25
CA THR A 99 -0.68 15.63 0.53
C THR A 99 0.79 15.77 0.94
N MET A 100 1.28 17.01 1.08
CA MET A 100 2.67 17.28 1.47
C MET A 100 2.99 16.72 2.86
N LYS A 101 2.05 16.80 3.81
CA LYS A 101 2.22 16.23 5.16
C LYS A 101 2.55 14.73 5.09
N CYS A 102 1.84 14.00 4.23
CA CYS A 102 2.02 12.56 4.08
C CYS A 102 3.27 12.19 3.27
N ILE A 103 3.63 13.00 2.27
CA ILE A 103 4.90 12.85 1.55
C ILE A 103 6.08 13.07 2.49
N ASP A 104 6.03 14.12 3.33
CA ASP A 104 7.07 14.41 4.30
C ASP A 104 7.20 13.31 5.35
N LEU A 105 6.07 12.75 5.82
CA LEU A 105 6.08 11.56 6.68
C LEU A 105 6.80 10.40 6.00
N PHE A 106 6.43 10.09 4.76
CA PHE A 106 6.97 8.94 4.02
C PHE A 106 8.49 9.02 3.83
N HIS A 107 9.01 10.23 3.64
CA HIS A 107 10.45 10.48 3.48
C HIS A 107 11.16 10.89 4.77
N SER A 108 10.46 10.91 5.90
CA SER A 108 11.07 11.34 7.16
C SER A 108 12.10 10.33 7.68
N ASN A 109 13.14 10.85 8.32
CA ASN A 109 14.08 10.02 9.05
C ASN A 109 13.41 9.28 10.19
N ASP A 110 12.42 9.88 10.86
CA ASP A 110 11.71 9.27 11.97
C ASP A 110 10.99 7.98 11.55
N LEU A 111 10.31 7.99 10.39
CA LEU A 111 9.67 6.79 9.87
C LEU A 111 10.70 5.76 9.40
N ASP A 112 11.80 6.20 8.83
CA ASP A 112 12.86 5.28 8.37
C ASP A 112 13.52 4.55 9.53
N VAL A 113 13.86 5.26 10.60
CA VAL A 113 14.44 4.70 11.84
C VAL A 113 13.44 3.74 12.49
N LEU A 114 12.20 4.18 12.70
CA LEU A 114 11.17 3.36 13.35
C LEU A 114 10.90 2.05 12.59
N THR A 115 10.79 2.12 11.26
CA THR A 115 10.57 0.91 10.45
C THR A 115 11.78 0.00 10.44
N THR A 116 13.00 0.51 10.52
CA THR A 116 14.22 -0.28 10.68
C THR A 116 14.25 -0.99 12.03
N GLU A 117 13.92 -0.30 13.12
CA GLU A 117 13.85 -0.88 14.46
C GLU A 117 12.81 -2.01 14.54
N LEU A 118 11.65 -1.83 13.89
CA LEU A 118 10.62 -2.86 13.83
C LEU A 118 11.08 -4.12 13.11
N LEU A 119 11.92 -4.01 12.07
CA LEU A 119 12.49 -5.15 11.37
C LEU A 119 13.48 -5.95 12.24
N GLU A 120 14.14 -5.28 13.18
CA GLU A 120 15.12 -5.87 14.10
C GLU A 120 14.48 -6.43 15.36
N ALA A 121 13.20 -6.14 15.62
CA ALA A 121 12.51 -6.51 16.83
C ALA A 121 12.39 -8.05 17.02
N PRO A 122 12.43 -8.56 18.27
CA PRO A 122 12.50 -10.00 18.55
C PRO A 122 11.33 -10.83 18.03
N PHE A 123 10.15 -10.23 17.85
CA PHE A 123 8.97 -10.93 17.36
C PHE A 123 9.08 -11.40 15.88
N LEU A 124 10.08 -10.92 15.13
CA LEU A 124 10.36 -11.38 13.77
C LEU A 124 11.34 -12.55 13.72
N LYS A 125 11.97 -12.87 14.84
CA LYS A 125 13.02 -13.93 14.94
C LYS A 125 12.45 -15.31 15.31
N ARG A 126 11.16 -15.52 15.12
CA ARG A 126 10.54 -16.83 15.37
C ARG A 126 10.52 -17.70 14.13
#